data_8602fdb9e4eb805ea8a40d954d4e1760
#
_entry.id   8602fdb9e4eb805ea8a40d954d4e1760
#
_cell.length_a   1.000
_cell.length_b   1.000
_cell.length_c   1.000
_cell.angle_alpha   90.00
_cell.angle_beta   90.00
_cell.angle_gamma   90.00
#
_symmetry.space_group_name_H-M   'P 1'
#
loop_
_entity.id
_entity.type
_entity.pdbx_description
1 polymer ?
#
loop_
_entity_poly.entity_id
_entity_poly.type
_entity_poly.pdbx_seq_one_letter_code
_entity_poly.pdbx_strand_id
1 'polypeptide(L)'
;MSTAETVFVIVVAVLLVLAIGNFVFSVLAERGTPAIGTFTECEGVRLHYLDRGDPTAPCVVLFHGNGSMIQDFTISGLVDLLARRNRVLCFDRPGFGYSERPRSRIWTATAQAALFVKALNQLGVRNPVVLGHSWGALVAIALALRNDYPVRGLVLASGYYFPTWRWDVWMMSGPAIPVLGDLVRYTIGPILSWAILPMLFRKLFAPRSVPRNFKTLFPASLTLRPKQLRAAAEESAFLIPAAAQFQSHYPSIQCPVRIFHGTADQLIEPEQSRYLHRALRSSVLHLVADAGHMVTYADGAAIAEAVDAVAGTSNIRPIQN
;
A
#
# COMPACT_ATOMS: atom_id res chain seq x y z
N MET A 1 -21.77 9.85 45.36
CA MET A 1 -21.93 9.66 43.92
C MET A 1 -23.11 8.77 43.66
N SER A 2 -23.96 9.08 42.72
CA SER A 2 -24.97 8.14 42.23
C SER A 2 -24.32 6.94 41.50
N THR A 3 -25.07 5.87 41.37
CA THR A 3 -24.59 4.68 40.61
C THR A 3 -24.19 5.08 39.19
N ALA A 4 -24.94 6.00 38.54
CA ALA A 4 -24.62 6.48 37.19
C ALA A 4 -23.31 7.28 37.14
N GLU A 5 -23.06 8.16 38.12
CA GLU A 5 -21.78 8.90 38.22
C GLU A 5 -20.59 7.93 38.44
N THR A 6 -20.77 6.91 39.29
CA THR A 6 -19.72 5.91 39.53
C THR A 6 -19.40 5.12 38.25
N VAL A 7 -20.43 4.66 37.53
CA VAL A 7 -20.24 3.95 36.25
C VAL A 7 -19.55 4.86 35.22
N PHE A 8 -19.97 6.10 35.10
CA PHE A 8 -19.34 7.07 34.19
C PHE A 8 -17.85 7.27 34.50
N VAL A 9 -17.50 7.47 35.78
CA VAL A 9 -16.11 7.65 36.21
C VAL A 9 -15.28 6.41 35.89
N ILE A 10 -15.81 5.20 36.13
CA ILE A 10 -15.12 3.96 35.80
C ILE A 10 -14.88 3.83 34.31
N VAL A 11 -15.89 4.12 33.47
CA VAL A 11 -15.75 4.05 32.00
C VAL A 11 -14.68 5.03 31.52
N VAL A 12 -14.70 6.27 31.98
CA VAL A 12 -13.68 7.27 31.61
C VAL A 12 -12.29 6.83 32.06
N ALA A 13 -12.14 6.31 33.26
CA ALA A 13 -10.86 5.83 33.76
C ALA A 13 -10.32 4.64 32.90
N VAL A 14 -11.17 3.70 32.53
CA VAL A 14 -10.80 2.59 31.64
C VAL A 14 -10.35 3.10 30.28
N LEU A 15 -11.10 4.02 29.67
CA LEU A 15 -10.74 4.61 28.37
C LEU A 15 -9.40 5.35 28.43
N LEU A 16 -9.12 6.08 29.50
CA LEU A 16 -7.85 6.77 29.72
C LEU A 16 -6.69 5.78 29.86
N VAL A 17 -6.85 4.71 30.63
CA VAL A 17 -5.83 3.66 30.78
C VAL A 17 -5.53 3.00 29.44
N LEU A 18 -6.56 2.68 28.62
CA LEU A 18 -6.38 2.13 27.29
C LEU A 18 -5.66 3.12 26.36
N ALA A 19 -6.00 4.40 26.40
CA ALA A 19 -5.36 5.42 25.57
C ALA A 19 -3.88 5.60 25.94
N ILE A 20 -3.56 5.66 27.23
CA ILE A 20 -2.18 5.72 27.71
C ILE A 20 -1.41 4.45 27.30
N GLY A 21 -1.99 3.26 27.49
CA GLY A 21 -1.40 2.00 27.07
C GLY A 21 -1.09 1.98 25.55
N ASN A 22 -2.01 2.42 24.72
CA ASN A 22 -1.80 2.52 23.26
C ASN A 22 -0.74 3.55 22.87
N PHE A 23 -0.66 4.67 23.61
CA PHE A 23 0.42 5.65 23.40
C PHE A 23 1.79 5.03 23.71
N VAL A 24 1.93 4.39 24.88
CA VAL A 24 3.16 3.69 25.28
C VAL A 24 3.52 2.60 24.27
N PHE A 25 2.54 1.78 23.89
CA PHE A 25 2.73 0.75 22.84
C PHE A 25 3.24 1.35 21.53
N SER A 26 2.66 2.46 21.07
CA SER A 26 3.07 3.13 19.83
C SER A 26 4.52 3.62 19.90
N VAL A 27 4.92 4.22 21.03
CA VAL A 27 6.31 4.66 21.27
C VAL A 27 7.26 3.46 21.28
N LEU A 28 6.90 2.36 21.94
CA LEU A 28 7.73 1.16 21.98
C LEU A 28 7.83 0.50 20.59
N ALA A 29 6.75 0.46 19.83
CA ALA A 29 6.75 -0.05 18.46
C ALA A 29 7.69 0.75 17.55
N GLU A 30 7.69 2.07 17.65
CA GLU A 30 8.57 2.95 16.89
C GLU A 30 10.05 2.82 17.33
N ARG A 31 10.32 2.67 18.62
CA ARG A 31 11.68 2.42 19.14
C ARG A 31 12.22 1.06 18.73
N GLY A 32 11.35 0.03 18.73
CA GLY A 32 11.73 -1.34 18.35
C GLY A 32 11.89 -1.54 16.84
N THR A 33 11.37 -0.61 16.03
CA THR A 33 11.44 -0.70 14.58
C THR A 33 11.78 0.68 14.00
N PRO A 34 13.04 1.09 14.01
CA PRO A 34 13.44 2.39 13.46
C PRO A 34 13.18 2.49 11.95
N ALA A 35 13.06 3.71 11.45
CA ALA A 35 12.92 3.99 10.03
C ALA A 35 14.15 3.46 9.25
N ILE A 36 13.91 2.72 8.17
CA ILE A 36 14.98 2.06 7.37
C ILE A 36 15.44 2.90 6.18
N GLY A 37 14.83 4.04 5.94
CA GLY A 37 15.09 4.93 4.81
C GLY A 37 15.44 6.34 5.25
N THR A 38 15.06 7.29 4.41
CA THR A 38 15.24 8.71 4.63
C THR A 38 13.90 9.45 4.46
N PHE A 39 13.93 10.77 4.60
CA PHE A 39 12.71 11.59 4.55
C PHE A 39 12.84 12.70 3.51
N THR A 40 11.71 13.03 2.89
CA THR A 40 11.54 14.25 2.12
C THR A 40 10.31 14.98 2.63
N GLU A 41 10.31 16.30 2.57
CA GLU A 41 9.15 17.12 2.91
C GLU A 41 8.54 17.69 1.64
N CYS A 42 7.24 17.50 1.49
CA CYS A 42 6.52 17.97 0.33
C CYS A 42 5.13 18.50 0.74
N GLU A 43 4.83 19.76 0.44
CA GLU A 43 3.58 20.44 0.81
C GLU A 43 3.22 20.34 2.31
N GLY A 44 4.22 20.43 3.19
CA GLY A 44 4.05 20.29 4.63
C GLY A 44 3.73 18.86 5.07
N VAL A 45 4.05 17.86 4.25
CA VAL A 45 3.93 16.44 4.56
C VAL A 45 5.29 15.80 4.52
N ARG A 46 5.72 15.25 5.64
CA ARG A 46 6.96 14.48 5.73
C ARG A 46 6.72 13.06 5.26
N LEU A 47 7.38 12.69 4.16
CA LEU A 47 7.31 11.36 3.54
C LEU A 47 8.58 10.58 3.84
N HIS A 48 8.42 9.35 4.33
CA HIS A 48 9.50 8.39 4.50
C HIS A 48 9.63 7.55 3.22
N TYR A 49 10.86 7.36 2.76
CA TYR A 49 11.14 6.53 1.59
C TYR A 49 12.50 5.85 1.69
N LEU A 50 12.63 4.75 0.97
CA LEU A 50 13.87 4.04 0.76
C LEU A 50 14.36 4.34 -0.65
N ASP A 51 15.64 4.68 -0.80
CA ASP A 51 16.34 4.86 -2.09
C ASP A 51 17.45 3.81 -2.20
N ARG A 52 17.39 2.97 -3.22
CA ARG A 52 18.32 1.85 -3.44
C ARG A 52 18.70 1.74 -4.91
N GLY A 53 19.86 1.16 -5.16
CA GLY A 53 20.40 0.95 -6.51
C GLY A 53 21.22 2.12 -7.02
N ASP A 54 21.55 2.09 -8.30
CA ASP A 54 22.32 3.14 -8.96
C ASP A 54 21.44 4.38 -9.20
N PRO A 55 21.78 5.56 -8.66
CA PRO A 55 20.99 6.78 -8.82
C PRO A 55 20.88 7.25 -10.28
N THR A 56 21.76 6.77 -11.17
CA THR A 56 21.76 7.10 -12.60
C THR A 56 20.94 6.16 -13.47
N ALA A 57 20.55 5.00 -12.90
CA ALA A 57 19.74 4.00 -13.58
C ALA A 57 18.28 4.46 -13.72
N PRO A 58 17.50 3.83 -14.63
CA PRO A 58 16.06 4.06 -14.73
C PRO A 58 15.37 3.91 -13.37
N CYS A 59 14.50 4.85 -13.03
CA CYS A 59 13.84 4.87 -11.73
C CYS A 59 12.58 4.01 -11.70
N VAL A 60 12.42 3.25 -10.62
CA VAL A 60 11.22 2.47 -10.28
C VAL A 60 10.68 2.97 -8.95
N VAL A 61 9.41 3.33 -8.93
CA VAL A 61 8.70 3.81 -7.73
C VAL A 61 7.74 2.74 -7.24
N LEU A 62 7.78 2.41 -5.95
CA LEU A 62 6.96 1.36 -5.34
C LEU A 62 5.96 1.94 -4.34
N PHE A 63 4.68 1.55 -4.48
CA PHE A 63 3.59 1.88 -3.56
C PHE A 63 2.96 0.61 -2.97
N HIS A 64 3.08 0.44 -1.66
CA HIS A 64 2.56 -0.71 -0.91
C HIS A 64 1.02 -0.71 -0.80
N GLY A 65 0.45 -1.82 -0.35
CA GLY A 65 -0.98 -2.00 -0.12
C GLY A 65 -1.51 -1.30 1.15
N ASN A 66 -2.83 -1.35 1.35
CA ASN A 66 -3.47 -0.86 2.56
C ASN A 66 -2.98 -1.64 3.80
N GLY A 67 -2.77 -0.96 4.90
CA GLY A 67 -2.28 -1.57 6.15
C GLY A 67 -0.80 -2.01 6.12
N SER A 68 -0.09 -1.82 5.01
CA SER A 68 1.31 -2.19 4.82
C SER A 68 2.28 -1.00 4.95
N MET A 69 3.54 -1.18 4.55
CA MET A 69 4.61 -0.19 4.56
C MET A 69 5.81 -0.67 3.72
N ILE A 70 6.88 0.10 3.63
CA ILE A 70 8.11 -0.21 2.86
C ILE A 70 8.64 -1.62 3.13
N GLN A 71 8.59 -2.08 4.39
CA GLN A 71 9.10 -3.37 4.81
C GLN A 71 8.47 -4.55 4.05
N ASP A 72 7.27 -4.40 3.54
CA ASP A 72 6.63 -5.43 2.73
C ASP A 72 7.47 -5.77 1.48
N PHE A 73 7.93 -4.75 0.76
CA PHE A 73 8.77 -4.95 -0.43
C PHE A 73 10.21 -5.34 -0.11
N THR A 74 10.76 -4.90 1.03
CA THR A 74 12.11 -5.30 1.41
C THR A 74 12.16 -6.75 1.88
N ILE A 75 11.16 -7.18 2.67
CA ILE A 75 11.07 -8.56 3.19
C ILE A 75 10.77 -9.57 2.07
N SER A 76 10.00 -9.19 1.05
CA SER A 76 9.79 -10.03 -0.13
C SER A 76 11.06 -10.21 -0.99
N GLY A 77 12.09 -9.38 -0.77
CA GLY A 77 13.31 -9.33 -1.58
C GLY A 77 13.14 -8.57 -2.89
N LEU A 78 11.95 -8.02 -3.16
CA LEU A 78 11.67 -7.34 -4.44
C LEU A 78 12.51 -6.07 -4.62
N VAL A 79 12.74 -5.29 -3.56
CA VAL A 79 13.61 -4.10 -3.60
C VAL A 79 15.01 -4.47 -4.05
N ASP A 80 15.60 -5.53 -3.47
CA ASP A 80 16.96 -5.96 -3.80
C ASP A 80 17.07 -6.53 -5.23
N LEU A 81 16.04 -7.23 -5.70
CA LEU A 81 15.97 -7.71 -7.10
C LEU A 81 15.95 -6.53 -8.07
N LEU A 82 15.09 -5.55 -7.84
CA LEU A 82 14.95 -4.36 -8.70
C LEU A 82 16.19 -3.47 -8.65
N ALA A 83 16.81 -3.29 -7.49
CA ALA A 83 17.97 -2.43 -7.29
C ALA A 83 19.23 -2.91 -8.02
N ARG A 84 19.25 -4.13 -8.54
CA ARG A 84 20.36 -4.65 -9.36
C ARG A 84 20.52 -3.91 -10.69
N ARG A 85 19.43 -3.34 -11.21
CA ARG A 85 19.42 -2.72 -12.55
C ARG A 85 18.72 -1.36 -12.60
N ASN A 86 18.07 -0.97 -11.49
CA ASN A 86 17.24 0.23 -11.43
C ASN A 86 17.56 1.03 -10.17
N ARG A 87 17.29 2.34 -10.20
CA ARG A 87 17.12 3.11 -8.98
C ARG A 87 15.72 2.84 -8.42
N VAL A 88 15.61 2.38 -7.20
CA VAL A 88 14.34 2.01 -6.57
C VAL A 88 13.97 2.99 -5.48
N LEU A 89 12.86 3.69 -5.64
CA LEU A 89 12.24 4.52 -4.62
C LEU A 89 11.01 3.82 -4.06
N CYS A 90 11.08 3.37 -2.82
CA CYS A 90 9.96 2.74 -2.14
C CYS A 90 9.42 3.66 -1.05
N PHE A 91 8.17 4.09 -1.16
CA PHE A 91 7.56 5.04 -0.23
C PHE A 91 6.66 4.36 0.80
N ASP A 92 6.76 4.80 2.05
CA ASP A 92 5.63 4.72 2.95
C ASP A 92 4.57 5.70 2.47
N ARG A 93 3.38 5.21 2.12
CA ARG A 93 2.30 6.09 1.68
C ARG A 93 1.76 6.92 2.86
N PRO A 94 1.14 8.09 2.63
CA PRO A 94 0.67 8.96 3.71
C PRO A 94 -0.11 8.23 4.80
N GLY A 95 0.39 8.32 6.05
CA GLY A 95 -0.19 7.69 7.24
C GLY A 95 0.30 6.28 7.56
N PHE A 96 1.09 5.68 6.69
CA PHE A 96 1.70 4.37 6.90
C PHE A 96 3.17 4.52 7.25
N GLY A 97 3.72 3.50 7.91
CA GLY A 97 5.11 3.47 8.33
C GLY A 97 5.51 4.74 9.08
N TYR A 98 6.41 5.51 8.49
CA TYR A 98 6.91 6.75 9.06
C TYR A 98 6.46 8.01 8.32
N SER A 99 5.62 7.89 7.29
CA SER A 99 5.04 9.04 6.60
C SER A 99 3.90 9.68 7.39
N GLU A 100 3.80 11.00 7.30
CA GLU A 100 2.72 11.77 7.90
C GLU A 100 1.44 11.70 7.07
N ARG A 101 0.29 11.97 7.73
CA ARG A 101 -1.03 12.09 7.10
C ARG A 101 -1.82 13.18 7.81
N PRO A 102 -1.61 14.46 7.45
CA PRO A 102 -2.36 15.58 8.03
C PRO A 102 -3.87 15.39 7.89
N ARG A 103 -4.62 15.78 8.94
CA ARG A 103 -6.10 15.69 8.95
C ARG A 103 -6.76 16.77 8.09
N SER A 104 -6.04 17.80 7.74
CA SER A 104 -6.51 18.92 6.90
C SER A 104 -6.74 18.55 5.44
N ARG A 105 -6.34 17.34 5.02
CA ARG A 105 -6.45 16.86 3.63
C ARG A 105 -7.15 15.52 3.57
N ILE A 106 -8.01 15.34 2.56
CA ILE A 106 -8.60 14.05 2.21
C ILE A 106 -7.63 13.29 1.31
N TRP A 107 -7.25 12.08 1.73
CA TRP A 107 -6.17 11.31 1.10
C TRP A 107 -6.70 10.24 0.14
N THR A 108 -7.40 10.67 -0.92
CA THR A 108 -7.77 9.79 -2.04
C THR A 108 -6.54 9.32 -2.80
N ALA A 109 -6.67 8.33 -3.68
CA ALA A 109 -5.59 7.90 -4.56
C ALA A 109 -5.07 9.06 -5.44
N THR A 110 -5.97 9.91 -5.95
CA THR A 110 -5.63 11.11 -6.71
C THR A 110 -4.85 12.13 -5.89
N ALA A 111 -5.24 12.36 -4.62
CA ALA A 111 -4.52 13.28 -3.74
C ALA A 111 -3.13 12.76 -3.38
N GLN A 112 -2.98 11.44 -3.16
CA GLN A 112 -1.67 10.82 -2.95
C GLN A 112 -0.80 10.92 -4.20
N ALA A 113 -1.34 10.63 -5.40
CA ALA A 113 -0.61 10.78 -6.64
C ALA A 113 -0.12 12.21 -6.87
N ALA A 114 -0.94 13.22 -6.58
CA ALA A 114 -0.55 14.63 -6.68
C ALA A 114 0.63 14.99 -5.75
N LEU A 115 0.62 14.49 -4.50
CA LEU A 115 1.72 14.66 -3.57
C LEU A 115 3.00 13.95 -4.08
N PHE A 116 2.87 12.72 -4.57
CA PHE A 116 4.02 11.95 -5.07
C PHE A 116 4.65 12.56 -6.31
N VAL A 117 3.87 13.16 -7.22
CA VAL A 117 4.45 13.91 -8.36
C VAL A 117 5.39 15.01 -7.88
N LYS A 118 4.98 15.77 -6.86
CA LYS A 118 5.82 16.84 -6.30
C LYS A 118 7.06 16.28 -5.60
N ALA A 119 6.89 15.22 -4.78
CA ALA A 119 8.01 14.57 -4.12
C ALA A 119 9.00 13.98 -5.14
N LEU A 120 8.52 13.31 -6.18
CA LEU A 120 9.35 12.74 -7.24
C LEU A 120 10.10 13.82 -8.03
N ASN A 121 9.46 14.95 -8.32
CA ASN A 121 10.12 16.10 -8.95
C ASN A 121 11.25 16.66 -8.07
N GLN A 122 11.04 16.79 -6.75
CA GLN A 122 12.08 17.20 -5.79
C GLN A 122 13.25 16.22 -5.74
N LEU A 123 13.00 14.92 -5.90
CA LEU A 123 14.01 13.87 -5.94
C LEU A 123 14.66 13.70 -7.32
N GLY A 124 14.35 14.59 -8.27
CA GLY A 124 14.92 14.57 -9.63
C GLY A 124 14.42 13.41 -10.49
N VAL A 125 13.33 12.75 -10.10
CA VAL A 125 12.78 11.60 -10.85
C VAL A 125 11.93 12.08 -12.00
N ARG A 126 12.20 11.54 -13.18
CA ARG A 126 11.46 11.81 -14.42
C ARG A 126 11.07 10.50 -15.07
N ASN A 127 9.83 10.39 -15.53
CA ASN A 127 9.34 9.25 -16.30
C ASN A 127 9.65 7.87 -15.67
N PRO A 128 9.29 7.60 -14.40
CA PRO A 128 9.59 6.34 -13.72
C PRO A 128 8.69 5.19 -14.22
N VAL A 129 9.13 3.96 -14.00
CA VAL A 129 8.21 2.81 -13.90
C VAL A 129 7.56 2.86 -12.52
N VAL A 130 6.24 2.67 -12.44
CA VAL A 130 5.51 2.71 -11.17
C VAL A 130 4.92 1.34 -10.86
N LEU A 131 5.35 0.75 -9.74
CA LEU A 131 4.79 -0.48 -9.23
C LEU A 131 3.84 -0.19 -8.06
N GLY A 132 2.60 -0.67 -8.17
CA GLY A 132 1.61 -0.58 -7.10
C GLY A 132 1.09 -1.96 -6.70
N HIS A 133 1.12 -2.26 -5.39
CA HIS A 133 0.51 -3.46 -4.84
C HIS A 133 -0.82 -3.13 -4.17
N SER A 134 -1.88 -3.91 -4.45
CA SER A 134 -3.18 -3.77 -3.82
C SER A 134 -3.72 -2.33 -3.94
N TRP A 135 -4.00 -1.64 -2.84
CA TRP A 135 -4.42 -0.24 -2.84
C TRP A 135 -3.39 0.70 -3.49
N GLY A 136 -2.10 0.37 -3.39
CA GLY A 136 -1.02 1.12 -4.07
C GLY A 136 -1.15 1.11 -5.60
N ALA A 137 -1.85 0.12 -6.18
CA ALA A 137 -2.17 0.09 -7.60
C ALA A 137 -3.10 1.24 -8.02
N LEU A 138 -4.03 1.67 -7.15
CA LEU A 138 -4.89 2.83 -7.42
C LEU A 138 -4.07 4.13 -7.44
N VAL A 139 -3.05 4.26 -6.57
CA VAL A 139 -2.14 5.42 -6.59
C VAL A 139 -1.30 5.42 -7.87
N ALA A 140 -0.79 4.25 -8.30
CA ALA A 140 -0.04 4.10 -9.53
C ALA A 140 -0.88 4.48 -10.77
N ILE A 141 -2.13 4.02 -10.82
CA ILE A 141 -3.10 4.39 -11.86
C ILE A 141 -3.40 5.89 -11.83
N ALA A 142 -3.68 6.45 -10.65
CA ALA A 142 -3.93 7.89 -10.50
C ALA A 142 -2.76 8.74 -11.00
N LEU A 143 -1.51 8.27 -10.80
CA LEU A 143 -0.31 8.93 -11.27
C LEU A 143 -0.18 8.84 -12.79
N ALA A 144 -0.46 7.67 -13.38
CA ALA A 144 -0.41 7.47 -14.82
C ALA A 144 -1.52 8.20 -15.61
N LEU A 145 -2.64 8.49 -14.96
CA LEU A 145 -3.74 9.29 -15.55
C LEU A 145 -3.47 10.80 -15.51
N ARG A 146 -2.36 11.24 -14.93
CA ARG A 146 -1.98 12.66 -14.92
C ARG A 146 -1.32 13.06 -16.22
N ASN A 147 -1.73 14.21 -16.77
CA ASN A 147 -1.13 14.78 -17.99
C ASN A 147 0.14 15.59 -17.71
N ASP A 148 0.38 15.98 -16.45
CA ASP A 148 1.49 16.84 -16.03
C ASP A 148 2.72 16.06 -15.55
N TYR A 149 2.66 14.73 -15.51
CA TYR A 149 3.78 13.89 -15.09
C TYR A 149 3.83 12.58 -15.90
N PRO A 150 4.81 12.41 -16.77
CA PRO A 150 4.93 11.20 -17.58
C PRO A 150 5.34 10.00 -16.75
N VAL A 151 4.76 8.84 -17.02
CA VAL A 151 5.08 7.54 -16.45
C VAL A 151 5.52 6.61 -17.56
N ARG A 152 6.69 5.99 -17.43
CA ARG A 152 7.24 5.05 -18.41
C ARG A 152 6.40 3.80 -18.59
N GLY A 153 5.82 3.32 -17.50
CA GLY A 153 4.89 2.21 -17.47
C GLY A 153 4.46 1.83 -16.08
N LEU A 154 3.48 0.94 -16.02
CA LEU A 154 2.90 0.46 -14.78
C LEU A 154 3.16 -1.03 -14.58
N VAL A 155 3.43 -1.42 -13.33
CA VAL A 155 3.37 -2.81 -12.87
C VAL A 155 2.37 -2.86 -11.72
N LEU A 156 1.26 -3.54 -11.91
CA LEU A 156 0.12 -3.56 -10.99
C LEU A 156 -0.04 -4.96 -10.41
N ALA A 157 0.08 -5.08 -9.09
CA ALA A 157 0.05 -6.36 -8.38
C ALA A 157 -1.19 -6.45 -7.48
N SER A 158 -2.05 -7.44 -7.70
CA SER A 158 -3.24 -7.76 -6.87
C SER A 158 -4.12 -6.55 -6.54
N GLY A 159 -4.36 -5.67 -7.52
CA GLY A 159 -5.11 -4.42 -7.32
C GLY A 159 -6.62 -4.59 -7.45
N TYR A 160 -7.36 -3.61 -6.92
CA TYR A 160 -8.82 -3.49 -7.02
C TYR A 160 -9.14 -2.36 -8.02
N TYR A 161 -9.89 -2.66 -9.07
CA TYR A 161 -10.02 -1.75 -10.22
C TYR A 161 -11.46 -1.38 -10.57
N PHE A 162 -12.43 -2.25 -10.27
CA PHE A 162 -13.85 -2.04 -10.58
C PHE A 162 -14.69 -2.12 -9.32
N PRO A 163 -15.68 -1.24 -9.15
CA PRO A 163 -16.53 -1.24 -7.97
C PRO A 163 -17.34 -2.53 -7.88
N THR A 164 -17.24 -3.21 -6.76
CA THR A 164 -18.06 -4.38 -6.41
C THR A 164 -18.62 -4.20 -5.01
N TRP A 165 -19.67 -4.94 -4.67
CA TRP A 165 -20.19 -4.93 -3.32
C TRP A 165 -19.22 -5.59 -2.35
N ARG A 166 -18.80 -4.86 -1.31
CA ARG A 166 -17.78 -5.28 -0.33
C ARG A 166 -18.22 -4.92 1.08
N TRP A 167 -18.90 -5.84 1.75
CA TRP A 167 -19.32 -5.64 3.15
C TRP A 167 -18.13 -5.53 4.13
N ASP A 168 -17.04 -6.27 3.87
CA ASP A 168 -15.80 -6.23 4.62
C ASP A 168 -15.15 -4.83 4.60
N VAL A 169 -15.20 -4.14 3.46
CA VAL A 169 -14.75 -2.76 3.31
C VAL A 169 -15.55 -1.82 4.21
N TRP A 170 -16.87 -1.99 4.28
CA TRP A 170 -17.73 -1.20 5.16
C TRP A 170 -17.35 -1.38 6.64
N MET A 171 -17.16 -2.61 7.10
CA MET A 171 -16.74 -2.89 8.47
C MET A 171 -15.38 -2.28 8.80
N MET A 172 -14.42 -2.37 7.89
CA MET A 172 -13.07 -1.84 8.08
C MET A 172 -12.99 -0.31 8.02
N SER A 173 -14.02 0.36 7.50
CA SER A 173 -14.07 1.82 7.39
C SER A 173 -14.50 2.51 8.68
N GLY A 174 -15.11 1.82 9.63
CA GLY A 174 -15.61 2.39 10.89
C GLY A 174 -14.61 3.28 11.63
N PRO A 175 -13.35 2.87 11.81
CA PRO A 175 -12.33 3.70 12.44
C PRO A 175 -11.98 5.01 11.69
N ALA A 176 -12.47 5.23 10.47
CA ALA A 176 -12.30 6.50 9.75
C ALA A 176 -13.29 7.59 10.19
N ILE A 177 -14.40 7.23 10.86
CA ILE A 177 -15.43 8.16 11.30
C ILE A 177 -14.82 9.17 12.29
N PRO A 178 -14.94 10.49 12.04
CA PRO A 178 -14.43 11.50 12.96
C PRO A 178 -15.01 11.31 14.38
N VAL A 179 -14.23 11.61 15.40
CA VAL A 179 -14.53 11.50 16.83
C VAL A 179 -14.74 10.04 17.28
N LEU A 180 -15.73 9.34 16.75
CA LEU A 180 -16.02 7.94 17.12
C LEU A 180 -14.85 7.02 16.73
N GLY A 181 -14.35 7.16 15.53
CA GLY A 181 -13.16 6.43 15.09
C GLY A 181 -11.91 6.78 15.91
N ASP A 182 -11.76 8.05 16.33
CA ASP A 182 -10.68 8.42 17.23
C ASP A 182 -10.78 7.66 18.55
N LEU A 183 -11.97 7.65 19.17
CA LEU A 183 -12.19 6.90 20.40
C LEU A 183 -11.80 5.42 20.24
N VAL A 184 -12.26 4.78 19.18
CA VAL A 184 -11.94 3.35 18.91
C VAL A 184 -10.43 3.16 18.71
N ARG A 185 -9.77 3.96 17.87
CA ARG A 185 -8.36 3.79 17.52
C ARG A 185 -7.41 4.04 18.69
N TYR A 186 -7.75 4.95 19.58
CA TYR A 186 -6.92 5.25 20.75
C TYR A 186 -7.21 4.34 21.95
N THR A 187 -8.27 3.54 21.90
CA THR A 187 -8.66 2.63 23.00
C THR A 187 -8.61 1.17 22.58
N ILE A 188 -9.72 0.57 22.16
CA ILE A 188 -9.86 -0.86 21.89
C ILE A 188 -9.35 -1.31 20.52
N GLY A 189 -9.25 -0.38 19.56
CA GLY A 189 -8.91 -0.68 18.16
C GLY A 189 -7.60 -1.45 17.98
N PRO A 190 -6.48 -1.03 18.59
CA PRO A 190 -5.22 -1.77 18.49
C PRO A 190 -5.30 -3.19 19.02
N ILE A 191 -6.06 -3.42 20.11
CA ILE A 191 -6.25 -4.75 20.73
C ILE A 191 -7.04 -5.65 19.78
N LEU A 192 -8.16 -5.16 19.26
CA LEU A 192 -8.98 -5.90 18.29
C LEU A 192 -8.18 -6.22 17.01
N SER A 193 -7.45 -5.24 16.51
CA SER A 193 -6.62 -5.42 15.32
C SER A 193 -5.52 -6.45 15.57
N TRP A 194 -4.86 -6.44 16.72
CA TRP A 194 -3.86 -7.43 17.10
C TRP A 194 -4.44 -8.85 17.09
N ALA A 195 -5.65 -9.04 17.63
CA ALA A 195 -6.32 -10.33 17.66
C ALA A 195 -6.68 -10.86 16.27
N ILE A 196 -6.99 -9.96 15.32
CA ILE A 196 -7.41 -10.30 13.94
C ILE A 196 -6.19 -10.53 13.02
N LEU A 197 -5.06 -9.89 13.29
CA LEU A 197 -3.90 -9.85 12.40
C LEU A 197 -3.40 -11.24 11.95
N PRO A 198 -3.27 -12.26 12.81
CA PRO A 198 -2.81 -13.59 12.39
C PRO A 198 -3.75 -14.25 11.36
N MET A 199 -5.06 -14.04 11.50
CA MET A 199 -6.06 -14.54 10.55
C MET A 199 -5.94 -13.78 9.22
N LEU A 200 -5.78 -12.46 9.27
CA LEU A 200 -5.59 -11.62 8.08
C LEU A 200 -4.33 -12.05 7.32
N PHE A 201 -3.20 -12.23 8.00
CA PHE A 201 -1.97 -12.68 7.36
C PHE A 201 -2.15 -14.05 6.68
N ARG A 202 -2.82 -14.99 7.33
CA ARG A 202 -3.13 -16.28 6.69
C ARG A 202 -3.96 -16.09 5.43
N LYS A 203 -4.99 -15.24 5.46
CA LYS A 203 -5.85 -14.97 4.30
C LYS A 203 -5.06 -14.30 3.15
N LEU A 204 -4.16 -13.36 3.45
CA LEU A 204 -3.34 -12.68 2.45
C LEU A 204 -2.42 -13.63 1.67
N PHE A 205 -1.86 -14.63 2.35
CA PHE A 205 -0.93 -15.58 1.72
C PHE A 205 -1.60 -16.86 1.21
N ALA A 206 -2.84 -17.19 1.65
CA ALA A 206 -3.54 -18.41 1.26
C ALA A 206 -3.63 -18.54 -0.27
N PRO A 207 -3.47 -19.78 -0.82
CA PRO A 207 -3.34 -21.06 -0.15
C PRO A 207 -1.94 -21.35 0.40
N ARG A 208 -0.92 -20.53 0.05
CA ARG A 208 0.44 -20.70 0.57
C ARG A 208 0.52 -20.31 2.04
N SER A 209 1.45 -20.91 2.75
CA SER A 209 1.71 -20.53 4.15
C SER A 209 2.36 -19.14 4.22
N VAL A 210 2.09 -18.40 5.30
CA VAL A 210 2.78 -17.13 5.57
C VAL A 210 4.29 -17.39 5.67
N PRO A 211 5.15 -16.75 4.87
CA PRO A 211 6.59 -16.98 4.87
C PRO A 211 7.24 -16.69 6.23
N ARG A 212 8.27 -17.44 6.58
CA ARG A 212 8.96 -17.27 7.87
C ARG A 212 9.55 -15.87 8.02
N ASN A 213 10.21 -15.35 6.97
CA ASN A 213 10.76 -14.00 6.97
C ASN A 213 9.67 -12.93 7.19
N PHE A 214 8.49 -13.07 6.58
CA PHE A 214 7.37 -12.16 6.85
C PHE A 214 6.96 -12.22 8.33
N LYS A 215 6.75 -13.42 8.88
CA LYS A 215 6.35 -13.58 10.31
C LYS A 215 7.34 -12.97 11.29
N THR A 216 8.63 -13.02 10.99
CA THR A 216 9.70 -12.60 11.90
C THR A 216 10.12 -11.15 11.70
N LEU A 217 10.04 -10.63 10.48
CA LEU A 217 10.60 -9.32 10.12
C LEU A 217 9.55 -8.24 9.88
N PHE A 218 8.30 -8.62 9.53
CA PHE A 218 7.27 -7.62 9.30
C PHE A 218 6.87 -6.95 10.61
N PRO A 219 6.99 -5.60 10.71
CA PRO A 219 6.78 -4.89 11.96
C PRO A 219 5.28 -4.69 12.24
N ALA A 220 4.60 -5.78 12.56
CA ALA A 220 3.16 -5.81 12.81
C ALA A 220 2.72 -4.79 13.88
N SER A 221 3.57 -4.52 14.88
CA SER A 221 3.30 -3.50 15.91
C SER A 221 3.11 -2.10 15.32
N LEU A 222 3.82 -1.75 14.26
CA LEU A 222 3.65 -0.45 13.61
C LEU A 222 2.27 -0.32 12.95
N THR A 223 1.69 -1.43 12.45
CA THR A 223 0.37 -1.41 11.79
C THR A 223 -0.77 -1.15 12.78
N LEU A 224 -0.53 -1.39 14.07
CA LEU A 224 -1.53 -1.24 15.13
C LEU A 224 -1.57 0.16 15.73
N ARG A 225 -0.65 1.05 15.35
CA ARG A 225 -0.65 2.43 15.85
C ARG A 225 -1.93 3.17 15.41
N PRO A 226 -2.54 4.01 16.27
CA PRO A 226 -3.76 4.74 15.97
C PRO A 226 -3.70 5.54 14.65
N LYS A 227 -2.52 6.12 14.32
CA LYS A 227 -2.31 6.83 13.05
C LYS A 227 -2.46 5.92 11.82
N GLN A 228 -1.92 4.69 11.90
CA GLN A 228 -1.95 3.75 10.79
C GLN A 228 -3.31 3.06 10.65
N LEU A 229 -3.97 2.76 11.78
CA LEU A 229 -5.36 2.28 11.78
C LEU A 229 -6.31 3.30 11.13
N ARG A 230 -6.10 4.59 11.38
CA ARG A 230 -6.86 5.65 10.72
C ARG A 230 -6.61 5.63 9.20
N ALA A 231 -5.35 5.62 8.77
CA ALA A 231 -5.01 5.61 7.35
C ALA A 231 -5.61 4.39 6.64
N ALA A 232 -5.52 3.21 7.26
CA ALA A 232 -6.08 1.97 6.72
C ALA A 232 -7.61 2.02 6.60
N ALA A 233 -8.30 2.56 7.61
CA ALA A 233 -9.75 2.71 7.58
C ALA A 233 -10.23 3.73 6.53
N GLU A 234 -9.55 4.88 6.41
CA GLU A 234 -9.85 5.88 5.38
C GLU A 234 -9.64 5.30 3.97
N GLU A 235 -8.57 4.52 3.74
CA GLU A 235 -8.34 3.87 2.46
C GLU A 235 -9.36 2.77 2.16
N SER A 236 -9.82 2.03 3.17
CA SER A 236 -10.94 1.11 3.00
C SER A 236 -12.19 1.86 2.55
N ALA A 237 -12.51 2.99 3.17
CA ALA A 237 -13.67 3.80 2.78
C ALA A 237 -13.56 4.35 1.33
N PHE A 238 -12.35 4.65 0.87
CA PHE A 238 -12.12 5.16 -0.48
C PHE A 238 -11.91 4.06 -1.55
N LEU A 239 -11.88 2.78 -1.21
CA LEU A 239 -11.58 1.71 -2.16
C LEU A 239 -12.58 1.65 -3.31
N ILE A 240 -13.87 1.52 -2.99
CA ILE A 240 -14.95 1.45 -3.98
C ILE A 240 -15.11 2.78 -4.74
N PRO A 241 -15.16 3.95 -4.08
CA PRO A 241 -15.21 5.24 -4.78
C PRO A 241 -14.04 5.48 -5.75
N ALA A 242 -12.82 5.09 -5.38
CA ALA A 242 -11.65 5.25 -6.23
C ALA A 242 -11.75 4.37 -7.49
N ALA A 243 -12.15 3.11 -7.34
CA ALA A 243 -12.37 2.22 -8.48
C ALA A 243 -13.47 2.75 -9.40
N ALA A 244 -14.58 3.25 -8.85
CA ALA A 244 -15.66 3.88 -9.61
C ALA A 244 -15.18 5.13 -10.37
N GLN A 245 -14.31 5.93 -9.77
CA GLN A 245 -13.73 7.11 -10.39
C GLN A 245 -12.83 6.74 -11.59
N PHE A 246 -12.03 5.68 -11.49
CA PHE A 246 -11.01 5.38 -12.49
C PHE A 246 -11.49 4.48 -13.62
N GLN A 247 -12.53 3.65 -13.44
CA GLN A 247 -12.93 2.62 -14.41
C GLN A 247 -13.18 3.16 -15.82
N SER A 248 -13.76 4.36 -15.97
CA SER A 248 -14.00 4.98 -17.27
C SER A 248 -12.76 5.56 -17.93
N HIS A 249 -11.67 5.73 -17.17
CA HIS A 249 -10.43 6.35 -17.62
C HIS A 249 -9.34 5.34 -18.01
N TYR A 250 -9.50 4.03 -17.76
CA TYR A 250 -8.49 3.04 -18.11
C TYR A 250 -8.08 3.06 -19.58
N PRO A 251 -9.00 3.24 -20.56
CA PRO A 251 -8.62 3.32 -21.97
C PRO A 251 -7.72 4.52 -22.32
N SER A 252 -7.62 5.53 -21.46
CA SER A 252 -6.75 6.70 -21.66
C SER A 252 -5.32 6.49 -21.19
N ILE A 253 -5.01 5.40 -20.47
CA ILE A 253 -3.66 5.05 -20.07
C ILE A 253 -2.84 4.68 -21.31
N GLN A 254 -1.80 5.47 -21.60
CA GLN A 254 -0.99 5.34 -22.82
C GLN A 254 0.28 4.48 -22.62
N CYS A 255 0.78 4.39 -21.38
CA CYS A 255 2.00 3.65 -21.11
C CYS A 255 1.76 2.13 -21.06
N PRO A 256 2.80 1.30 -21.27
CA PRO A 256 2.70 -0.15 -21.10
C PRO A 256 2.30 -0.55 -19.68
N VAL A 257 1.41 -1.52 -19.54
CA VAL A 257 0.95 -2.02 -18.23
C VAL A 257 1.24 -3.52 -18.12
N ARG A 258 1.85 -3.92 -17.00
CA ARG A 258 2.01 -5.31 -16.59
C ARG A 258 1.15 -5.55 -15.37
N ILE A 259 0.30 -6.57 -15.41
CA ILE A 259 -0.65 -6.88 -14.35
C ILE A 259 -0.32 -8.25 -13.79
N PHE A 260 -0.12 -8.34 -12.47
CA PHE A 260 0.11 -9.60 -11.74
C PHE A 260 -1.03 -9.85 -10.77
N HIS A 261 -1.55 -11.08 -10.74
CA HIS A 261 -2.59 -11.46 -9.78
C HIS A 261 -2.48 -12.94 -9.42
N GLY A 262 -2.64 -13.24 -8.14
CA GLY A 262 -2.68 -14.62 -7.67
C GLY A 262 -4.01 -15.29 -8.02
N THR A 263 -3.99 -16.50 -8.59
CA THR A 263 -5.22 -17.21 -9.00
C THR A 263 -6.10 -17.60 -7.82
N ALA A 264 -5.55 -17.67 -6.62
CA ALA A 264 -6.24 -18.03 -5.39
C ALA A 264 -6.36 -16.84 -4.39
N ASP A 265 -6.30 -15.61 -4.87
CA ASP A 265 -6.46 -14.43 -4.03
C ASP A 265 -7.86 -14.39 -3.40
N GLN A 266 -7.90 -14.47 -2.05
CA GLN A 266 -9.14 -14.48 -1.27
C GLN A 266 -9.55 -13.08 -0.78
N LEU A 267 -8.73 -12.05 -1.06
CA LEU A 267 -9.01 -10.68 -0.66
C LEU A 267 -9.57 -9.87 -1.83
N ILE A 268 -8.96 -9.98 -2.99
CA ILE A 268 -9.37 -9.34 -4.24
C ILE A 268 -9.44 -10.42 -5.33
N GLU A 269 -10.60 -10.57 -5.93
CA GLU A 269 -10.83 -11.59 -6.95
C GLU A 269 -9.95 -11.34 -8.19
N PRO A 270 -9.33 -12.39 -8.79
CA PRO A 270 -8.51 -12.27 -10.00
C PRO A 270 -9.25 -11.65 -11.19
N GLU A 271 -10.57 -11.71 -11.20
CA GLU A 271 -11.46 -11.08 -12.18
C GLU A 271 -11.24 -9.57 -12.28
N GLN A 272 -10.89 -8.89 -11.19
CA GLN A 272 -10.53 -7.48 -11.19
C GLN A 272 -9.41 -7.19 -12.19
N SER A 273 -8.37 -8.02 -12.18
CA SER A 273 -7.24 -7.89 -13.12
C SER A 273 -7.59 -8.31 -14.55
N ARG A 274 -8.47 -9.30 -14.74
CA ARG A 274 -8.97 -9.69 -16.06
C ARG A 274 -9.80 -8.57 -16.68
N TYR A 275 -10.65 -7.91 -15.89
CA TYR A 275 -11.44 -6.75 -16.36
C TYR A 275 -10.54 -5.58 -16.72
N LEU A 276 -9.54 -5.27 -15.88
CA LEU A 276 -8.58 -4.19 -16.18
C LEU A 276 -7.81 -4.49 -17.48
N HIS A 277 -7.31 -5.72 -17.64
CA HIS A 277 -6.60 -6.14 -18.85
C HIS A 277 -7.43 -5.92 -20.11
N ARG A 278 -8.72 -6.23 -20.07
CA ARG A 278 -9.65 -5.99 -21.20
C ARG A 278 -9.94 -4.51 -21.44
N ALA A 279 -9.91 -3.69 -20.39
CA ALA A 279 -10.18 -2.26 -20.49
C ALA A 279 -8.97 -1.43 -20.98
N LEU A 280 -7.76 -1.95 -20.84
CA LEU A 280 -6.52 -1.28 -21.24
C LEU A 280 -6.20 -1.54 -22.73
N ARG A 281 -5.66 -0.54 -23.41
CA ARG A 281 -5.22 -0.68 -24.83
C ARG A 281 -3.96 -1.54 -24.96
N SER A 282 -3.05 -1.45 -24.00
CA SER A 282 -1.76 -2.15 -24.02
C SER A 282 -1.44 -2.69 -22.63
N SER A 283 -1.69 -3.95 -22.41
CA SER A 283 -1.33 -4.62 -21.16
C SER A 283 -1.00 -6.09 -21.35
N VAL A 284 -0.25 -6.64 -20.42
CA VAL A 284 -0.01 -8.09 -20.32
C VAL A 284 -0.44 -8.52 -18.93
N LEU A 285 -1.26 -9.56 -18.86
CA LEU A 285 -1.77 -10.15 -17.62
C LEU A 285 -1.00 -11.43 -17.29
N HIS A 286 -0.41 -11.46 -16.10
CA HIS A 286 0.27 -12.60 -15.51
C HIS A 286 -0.55 -13.13 -14.32
N LEU A 287 -1.16 -14.29 -14.48
CA LEU A 287 -1.85 -14.98 -13.41
C LEU A 287 -0.89 -15.96 -12.74
N VAL A 288 -0.57 -15.69 -11.48
CA VAL A 288 0.36 -16.51 -10.70
C VAL A 288 -0.41 -17.67 -10.08
N ALA A 289 -0.13 -18.90 -10.54
CA ALA A 289 -0.81 -20.09 -10.06
C ALA A 289 -0.58 -20.33 -8.56
N ASP A 290 -1.60 -20.77 -7.86
CA ASP A 290 -1.58 -21.10 -6.42
C ASP A 290 -0.98 -19.98 -5.54
N ALA A 291 -1.15 -18.73 -5.96
CA ALA A 291 -0.77 -17.56 -5.19
C ALA A 291 -2.00 -16.82 -4.68
N GLY A 292 -1.89 -16.29 -3.47
CA GLY A 292 -2.88 -15.39 -2.86
C GLY A 292 -2.62 -13.93 -3.20
N HIS A 293 -3.05 -13.05 -2.29
CA HIS A 293 -2.94 -11.60 -2.46
C HIS A 293 -1.49 -11.08 -2.54
N MET A 294 -0.56 -11.76 -1.86
CA MET A 294 0.83 -11.32 -1.73
C MET A 294 1.70 -11.87 -2.89
N VAL A 295 1.35 -11.52 -4.13
CA VAL A 295 2.06 -12.00 -5.34
C VAL A 295 3.52 -11.57 -5.39
N THR A 296 3.90 -10.50 -4.71
CA THR A 296 5.30 -10.03 -4.57
C THR A 296 6.20 -11.04 -3.85
N TYR A 297 5.61 -11.87 -2.99
CA TYR A 297 6.29 -13.00 -2.34
C TYR A 297 6.19 -14.29 -3.15
N ALA A 298 5.17 -14.39 -3.97
CA ALA A 298 4.90 -15.61 -4.74
C ALA A 298 5.77 -15.70 -6.01
N ASP A 299 5.97 -14.56 -6.67
CA ASP A 299 6.71 -14.47 -7.94
C ASP A 299 7.38 -13.09 -8.11
N GLY A 300 8.20 -12.71 -7.13
CA GLY A 300 8.96 -11.46 -7.17
C GLY A 300 9.95 -11.40 -8.35
N ALA A 301 10.46 -12.54 -8.81
CA ALA A 301 11.37 -12.60 -9.95
C ALA A 301 10.67 -12.18 -11.25
N ALA A 302 9.49 -12.75 -11.55
CA ALA A 302 8.73 -12.36 -12.75
C ALA A 302 8.27 -10.90 -12.70
N ILE A 303 7.93 -10.38 -11.51
CA ILE A 303 7.62 -8.97 -11.33
C ILE A 303 8.85 -8.09 -11.64
N ALA A 304 10.03 -8.48 -11.15
CA ALA A 304 11.26 -7.73 -11.41
C ALA A 304 11.63 -7.75 -12.92
N GLU A 305 11.51 -8.89 -13.59
CA GLU A 305 11.71 -9.00 -15.04
C GLU A 305 10.72 -8.12 -15.83
N ALA A 306 9.46 -8.08 -15.42
CA ALA A 306 8.46 -7.23 -16.04
C ALA A 306 8.77 -5.74 -15.85
N VAL A 307 9.27 -5.33 -14.68
CA VAL A 307 9.75 -3.97 -14.42
C VAL A 307 10.94 -3.66 -15.32
N ASP A 308 11.95 -4.54 -15.38
CA ASP A 308 13.15 -4.36 -16.22
C ASP A 308 12.79 -4.24 -17.70
N ALA A 309 11.82 -5.04 -18.17
CA ALA A 309 11.34 -4.95 -19.55
C ALA A 309 10.69 -3.61 -19.87
N VAL A 310 9.89 -3.06 -18.93
CA VAL A 310 9.26 -1.74 -19.08
C VAL A 310 10.26 -0.61 -18.90
N ALA A 311 11.24 -0.76 -18.01
CA ALA A 311 12.32 0.21 -17.81
C ALA A 311 13.33 0.25 -18.97
N GLY A 312 13.38 -0.78 -19.81
CA GLY A 312 14.40 -0.94 -20.86
C GLY A 312 15.75 -1.41 -20.32
N THR A 313 15.77 -2.04 -19.14
CA THR A 313 16.96 -2.56 -18.46
C THR A 313 17.12 -4.09 -18.59
N SER A 314 16.20 -4.76 -19.30
CA SER A 314 16.26 -6.21 -19.52
C SER A 314 17.38 -6.59 -20.49
N ASN A 315 18.10 -7.69 -20.19
CA ASN A 315 19.11 -8.26 -21.08
C ASN A 315 18.51 -9.19 -22.15
N ILE A 316 17.19 -9.18 -22.33
CA ILE A 316 16.54 -10.03 -23.34
C ILE A 316 16.85 -9.42 -24.70
N ARG A 317 17.77 -10.07 -25.46
CA ARG A 317 17.84 -9.85 -26.89
C ARG A 317 16.46 -10.14 -27.49
N PRO A 318 15.91 -9.29 -28.37
CA PRO A 318 14.67 -9.62 -29.06
C PRO A 318 14.87 -10.98 -29.74
N ILE A 319 13.94 -11.90 -29.52
CA ILE A 319 13.86 -13.13 -30.32
C ILE A 319 13.60 -12.63 -31.75
N GLN A 320 14.61 -12.71 -32.61
CA GLN A 320 14.44 -12.46 -34.02
C GLN A 320 13.56 -13.61 -34.55
N ASN A 321 12.32 -13.29 -34.91
CA ASN A 321 11.44 -14.18 -35.68
C ASN A 321 11.94 -14.26 -37.13
#